data_143368923c7d00940ffa40cfafd7e266
#
_entry.id   143368923c7d00940ffa40cfafd7e266
#
_cell.length_a   1.000
_cell.length_b   1.000
_cell.length_c   1.000
_cell.angle_alpha   90.00
_cell.angle_beta   90.00
_cell.angle_gamma   90.00
#
_symmetry.space_group_name_H-M   'P 1'
#
loop_
_entity.id
_entity.type
_entity.pdbx_description
1 polymer ?
#
loop_
_entity_poly.entity_id
_entity_poly.type
_entity_poly.pdbx_seq_one_letter_code
_entity_poly.pdbx_strand_id
1 'polypeptide(L)'
;MAQLTGSEILAKALKNEGVEDLFFLMGGPMLLAEESCIKEGIRPIDVRHEQAAAFMGQAYSRLLNKPSVCMAASGPGVTNLITGVANAFVDCVPLVAIGGSSPFKTYGQQVFQEIDQLGMMKPCTKWAERVYTLSRIPEMVNVAFQKAMVGKPGPVYLDCPGDLLYEKIDEEEIDWSISGRALPRARPHASSEIIDETIDVLRTAERPVIITGGGILWSDASSELQEFVEKTQIPFYTTPQGRGVIPEDHPLSFMTVRSAA
;
A
#
# COMPACT_ATOMS: atom_id res chain seq x y z
N MET A 1 3.90 32.92 12.97
CA MET A 1 3.12 31.86 12.33
C MET A 1 3.72 30.53 12.74
N ALA A 2 2.97 29.45 12.80
CA ALA A 2 3.50 28.13 13.13
C ALA A 2 4.37 27.65 11.97
N GLN A 3 5.59 27.21 12.28
CA GLN A 3 6.47 26.58 11.30
C GLN A 3 6.48 25.09 11.53
N LEU A 4 6.38 24.32 10.45
CA LEU A 4 6.41 22.86 10.48
C LEU A 4 7.65 22.35 9.74
N THR A 5 8.29 21.35 10.31
CA THR A 5 9.33 20.58 9.63
C THR A 5 8.71 19.64 8.60
N GLY A 6 9.48 19.21 7.59
CA GLY A 6 9.03 18.17 6.67
C GLY A 6 8.60 16.88 7.37
N SER A 7 9.22 16.53 8.49
CA SER A 7 8.85 15.41 9.35
C SER A 7 7.45 15.57 9.97
N GLU A 8 7.14 16.74 10.49
CA GLU A 8 5.82 17.06 11.06
C GLU A 8 4.74 17.10 9.98
N ILE A 9 5.06 17.65 8.79
CA ILE A 9 4.16 17.67 7.65
C ILE A 9 3.85 16.23 7.19
N LEU A 10 4.87 15.37 7.08
CA LEU A 10 4.71 13.96 6.70
C LEU A 10 3.82 13.23 7.70
N ALA A 11 4.10 13.37 9.00
CA ALA A 11 3.32 12.72 10.05
C ALA A 11 1.84 13.15 10.04
N LYS A 12 1.58 14.45 9.94
CA LYS A 12 0.22 15.01 9.85
C LYS A 12 -0.51 14.53 8.58
N ALA A 13 0.20 14.47 7.43
CA ALA A 13 -0.36 13.95 6.19
C ALA A 13 -0.74 12.47 6.31
N LEU A 14 0.11 11.63 6.90
CA LEU A 14 -0.18 10.22 7.15
C LEU A 14 -1.37 10.05 8.10
N LYS A 15 -1.43 10.85 9.18
CA LYS A 15 -2.57 10.84 10.11
C LYS A 15 -3.88 11.19 9.42
N ASN A 16 -3.87 12.18 8.54
CA ASN A 16 -5.03 12.59 7.77
C ASN A 16 -5.51 11.49 6.81
N GLU A 17 -4.60 10.65 6.25
CA GLU A 17 -4.97 9.47 5.45
C GLU A 17 -5.47 8.29 6.30
N GLY A 18 -5.60 8.45 7.60
CA GLY A 18 -6.15 7.44 8.51
C GLY A 18 -5.15 6.38 8.95
N VAL A 19 -3.85 6.71 8.93
CA VAL A 19 -2.81 5.83 9.46
C VAL A 19 -2.92 5.77 10.98
N GLU A 20 -3.06 4.56 11.50
CA GLU A 20 -3.14 4.27 12.95
C GLU A 20 -1.87 3.60 13.47
N ASP A 21 -1.23 2.80 12.63
CA ASP A 21 -0.05 2.01 12.96
C ASP A 21 1.08 2.29 11.96
N LEU A 22 2.30 2.43 12.47
CA LEU A 22 3.53 2.59 11.69
C LEU A 22 4.48 1.43 11.99
N PHE A 23 4.80 0.62 10.97
CA PHE A 23 5.79 -0.44 11.07
C PHE A 23 7.16 0.09 10.63
N PHE A 24 8.19 0.02 11.48
CA PHE A 24 9.46 0.66 11.16
C PHE A 24 10.67 0.07 11.88
N LEU A 25 11.83 0.36 11.34
CA LEU A 25 13.10 0.28 12.07
C LEU A 25 13.74 1.65 12.08
N MET A 26 13.95 2.17 13.28
CA MET A 26 14.47 3.50 13.52
C MET A 26 15.86 3.71 12.91
N GLY A 27 16.05 4.85 12.23
CA GLY A 27 17.36 5.24 11.71
C GLY A 27 17.34 6.56 10.93
N GLY A 28 18.54 7.12 10.73
CA GLY A 28 18.69 8.38 9.99
C GLY A 28 18.38 8.24 8.51
N PRO A 29 17.75 9.25 7.88
CA PRO A 29 17.29 10.52 8.42
C PRO A 29 15.84 10.53 8.95
N MET A 30 15.20 9.36 9.14
CA MET A 30 13.78 9.23 9.45
C MET A 30 13.42 9.49 10.93
N LEU A 31 14.40 9.64 11.83
CA LEU A 31 14.18 9.77 13.27
C LEU A 31 13.12 10.80 13.66
N LEU A 32 13.17 12.01 13.08
CA LEU A 32 12.18 13.05 13.37
C LEU A 32 10.81 12.74 12.78
N ALA A 33 10.75 12.06 11.64
CA ALA A 33 9.48 11.66 11.03
C ALA A 33 8.77 10.60 11.88
N GLU A 34 9.51 9.63 12.39
CA GLU A 34 9.01 8.58 13.29
C GLU A 34 8.53 9.21 14.62
N GLU A 35 9.32 10.11 15.23
CA GLU A 35 8.92 10.86 16.43
C GLU A 35 7.66 11.70 16.19
N SER A 36 7.57 12.37 15.05
CA SER A 36 6.41 13.18 14.68
C SER A 36 5.16 12.33 14.49
N CYS A 37 5.27 11.13 13.89
CA CYS A 37 4.17 10.18 13.80
C CYS A 37 3.64 9.78 15.18
N ILE A 38 4.53 9.54 16.14
CA ILE A 38 4.13 9.22 17.53
C ILE A 38 3.39 10.41 18.17
N LYS A 39 3.87 11.64 17.95
CA LYS A 39 3.21 12.86 18.46
C LYS A 39 1.83 13.07 17.87
N GLU A 40 1.61 12.69 16.59
CA GLU A 40 0.30 12.68 15.94
C GLU A 40 -0.60 11.52 16.38
N GLY A 41 -0.16 10.68 17.33
CA GLY A 41 -0.93 9.55 17.84
C GLY A 41 -1.00 8.37 16.89
N ILE A 42 0.00 8.21 16.02
CA ILE A 42 0.20 6.99 15.24
C ILE A 42 1.00 6.01 16.12
N ARG A 43 0.49 4.79 16.29
CA ARG A 43 1.13 3.79 17.15
C ARG A 43 2.40 3.24 16.49
N PRO A 44 3.58 3.36 17.15
CA PRO A 44 4.82 2.84 16.62
C PRO A 44 4.92 1.32 16.86
N ILE A 45 5.30 0.59 15.83
CA ILE A 45 5.57 -0.85 15.88
C ILE A 45 7.00 -1.06 15.37
N ASP A 46 7.94 -1.05 16.32
CA ASP A 46 9.36 -1.23 16.06
C ASP A 46 9.69 -2.70 15.75
N VAL A 47 10.53 -2.92 14.74
CA VAL A 47 10.99 -4.23 14.31
C VAL A 47 12.50 -4.38 14.53
N ARG A 48 13.04 -5.58 14.26
CA ARG A 48 14.49 -5.84 14.34
C ARG A 48 15.14 -6.02 12.98
N HIS A 49 14.35 -5.93 11.91
CA HIS A 49 14.78 -5.94 10.53
C HIS A 49 13.68 -5.32 9.66
N GLU A 50 14.02 -4.44 8.74
CA GLU A 50 13.06 -3.66 7.93
C GLU A 50 12.16 -4.56 7.07
N GLN A 51 12.67 -5.70 6.62
CA GLN A 51 11.86 -6.71 5.93
C GLN A 51 10.63 -7.10 6.76
N ALA A 52 10.77 -7.24 8.09
CA ALA A 52 9.66 -7.54 8.97
C ALA A 52 8.63 -6.40 8.98
N ALA A 53 9.04 -5.14 8.96
CA ALA A 53 8.12 -4.00 8.87
C ALA A 53 7.25 -4.08 7.62
N ALA A 54 7.84 -4.37 6.45
CA ALA A 54 7.10 -4.51 5.21
C ALA A 54 6.13 -5.71 5.22
N PHE A 55 6.54 -6.87 5.75
CA PHE A 55 5.65 -8.04 5.89
C PHE A 55 4.51 -7.81 6.89
N MET A 56 4.79 -7.16 8.02
CA MET A 56 3.75 -6.81 9.00
C MET A 56 2.75 -5.82 8.39
N GLY A 57 3.24 -4.80 7.68
CA GLY A 57 2.40 -3.86 6.93
C GLY A 57 1.55 -4.59 5.89
N GLN A 58 2.12 -5.51 5.11
CA GLN A 58 1.38 -6.31 4.13
C GLN A 58 0.26 -7.12 4.79
N ALA A 59 0.54 -7.83 5.88
CA ALA A 59 -0.48 -8.60 6.60
C ALA A 59 -1.58 -7.70 7.15
N TYR A 60 -1.21 -6.56 7.73
CA TYR A 60 -2.14 -5.57 8.26
C TYR A 60 -3.07 -5.01 7.17
N SER A 61 -2.51 -4.63 6.01
CA SER A 61 -3.29 -4.16 4.86
C SER A 61 -4.33 -5.18 4.41
N ARG A 62 -3.92 -6.45 4.32
CA ARG A 62 -4.80 -7.53 3.89
C ARG A 62 -5.95 -7.79 4.85
N LEU A 63 -5.68 -7.73 6.17
CA LEU A 63 -6.70 -7.97 7.19
C LEU A 63 -7.70 -6.83 7.32
N LEU A 64 -7.26 -5.59 7.11
CA LEU A 64 -8.09 -4.39 7.29
C LEU A 64 -8.63 -3.80 5.98
N ASN A 65 -8.27 -4.40 4.84
CA ASN A 65 -8.67 -3.93 3.50
C ASN A 65 -8.34 -2.44 3.27
N LYS A 66 -7.20 -1.96 3.79
CA LYS A 66 -6.71 -0.58 3.64
C LYS A 66 -5.18 -0.54 3.48
N PRO A 67 -4.61 0.51 2.86
CA PRO A 67 -3.16 0.65 2.81
C PRO A 67 -2.56 0.78 4.21
N SER A 68 -1.42 0.13 4.43
CA SER A 68 -0.58 0.31 5.61
C SER A 68 0.69 1.06 5.25
N VAL A 69 1.44 1.48 6.27
CA VAL A 69 2.68 2.24 6.10
C VAL A 69 3.84 1.50 6.78
N CYS A 70 4.96 1.39 6.06
CA CYS A 70 6.23 1.02 6.67
C CYS A 70 7.31 2.06 6.36
N MET A 71 8.22 2.28 7.32
CA MET A 71 9.31 3.24 7.19
C MET A 71 10.67 2.59 7.46
N ALA A 72 11.70 3.11 6.78
CA ALA A 72 13.09 2.71 7.01
C ALA A 72 14.06 3.85 6.79
N ALA A 73 15.24 3.72 7.40
CA ALA A 73 16.39 4.58 7.17
C ALA A 73 16.87 4.51 5.72
N SER A 74 17.71 5.45 5.32
CA SER A 74 18.33 5.50 3.97
C SER A 74 19.19 4.27 3.67
N GLY A 75 19.43 4.05 2.39
CA GLY A 75 20.35 3.04 1.88
C GLY A 75 20.00 1.62 2.31
N PRO A 76 20.81 0.98 3.17
CA PRO A 76 20.58 -0.40 3.59
C PRO A 76 19.21 -0.60 4.27
N GLY A 77 18.65 0.39 4.96
CA GLY A 77 17.31 0.30 5.52
C GLY A 77 16.26 0.12 4.42
N VAL A 78 16.32 0.93 3.37
CA VAL A 78 15.41 0.80 2.21
C VAL A 78 15.65 -0.51 1.45
N THR A 79 16.89 -0.93 1.24
CA THR A 79 17.15 -2.21 0.54
C THR A 79 16.62 -3.41 1.31
N ASN A 80 16.65 -3.37 2.63
CA ASN A 80 16.04 -4.40 3.48
C ASN A 80 14.51 -4.45 3.37
N LEU A 81 13.83 -3.33 3.05
CA LEU A 81 12.38 -3.33 2.78
C LEU A 81 12.03 -4.08 1.48
N ILE A 82 12.93 -4.10 0.48
CA ILE A 82 12.63 -4.57 -0.87
C ILE A 82 12.00 -5.96 -0.88
N THR A 83 12.48 -6.90 -0.07
CA THR A 83 11.93 -8.26 -0.04
C THR A 83 10.43 -8.27 0.31
N GLY A 84 10.03 -7.54 1.35
CA GLY A 84 8.61 -7.46 1.73
C GLY A 84 7.79 -6.64 0.75
N VAL A 85 8.33 -5.55 0.21
CA VAL A 85 7.69 -4.73 -0.82
C VAL A 85 7.47 -5.53 -2.10
N ALA A 86 8.47 -6.28 -2.56
CA ALA A 86 8.35 -7.15 -3.73
C ALA A 86 7.30 -8.25 -3.53
N ASN A 87 7.22 -8.83 -2.31
CA ASN A 87 6.16 -9.77 -1.99
C ASN A 87 4.77 -9.10 -2.04
N ALA A 88 4.61 -7.90 -1.47
CA ALA A 88 3.36 -7.16 -1.56
C ALA A 88 2.98 -6.83 -3.02
N PHE A 89 3.97 -6.60 -3.90
CA PHE A 89 3.74 -6.37 -5.33
C PHE A 89 3.17 -7.60 -6.03
N VAL A 90 3.77 -8.78 -5.79
CA VAL A 90 3.29 -10.05 -6.36
C VAL A 90 1.90 -10.41 -5.84
N ASP A 91 1.68 -10.20 -4.55
CA ASP A 91 0.42 -10.51 -3.86
C ASP A 91 -0.67 -9.44 -4.04
N CYS A 92 -0.36 -8.35 -4.77
CA CYS A 92 -1.31 -7.25 -5.02
C CYS A 92 -1.83 -6.61 -3.72
N VAL A 93 -0.96 -6.41 -2.73
CA VAL A 93 -1.32 -5.82 -1.44
C VAL A 93 -0.90 -4.35 -1.39
N PRO A 94 -1.81 -3.42 -1.07
CA PRO A 94 -1.47 -2.00 -0.97
C PRO A 94 -0.59 -1.75 0.25
N LEU A 95 0.61 -1.24 0.02
CA LEU A 95 1.59 -0.90 1.04
C LEU A 95 2.28 0.41 0.65
N VAL A 96 2.30 1.38 1.54
CA VAL A 96 3.05 2.63 1.36
C VAL A 96 4.38 2.47 2.08
N ALA A 97 5.43 2.21 1.33
CA ALA A 97 6.79 2.17 1.86
C ALA A 97 7.42 3.56 1.77
N ILE A 98 7.97 4.05 2.87
CA ILE A 98 8.62 5.36 2.97
C ILE A 98 10.08 5.15 3.39
N GLY A 99 10.99 5.70 2.63
CA GLY A 99 12.42 5.64 2.94
C GLY A 99 13.03 7.02 3.05
N GLY A 100 13.87 7.22 4.06
CA GLY A 100 14.76 8.36 4.07
C GLY A 100 15.79 8.23 2.96
N SER A 101 16.29 9.34 2.44
CA SER A 101 17.38 9.35 1.46
C SER A 101 18.39 10.43 1.73
N SER A 102 19.50 10.39 1.00
CA SER A 102 20.56 11.38 1.08
C SER A 102 20.04 12.78 0.81
N PRO A 103 20.53 13.81 1.53
CA PRO A 103 20.14 15.19 1.30
C PRO A 103 20.40 15.62 -0.15
N PHE A 104 19.52 16.44 -0.73
CA PHE A 104 19.72 17.02 -2.06
C PHE A 104 21.06 17.75 -2.20
N LYS A 105 21.44 18.49 -1.15
CA LYS A 105 22.67 19.29 -1.13
C LYS A 105 23.95 18.48 -1.33
N THR A 106 23.91 17.18 -1.00
CA THR A 106 25.08 16.28 -1.07
C THR A 106 24.85 15.07 -1.96
N TYR A 107 23.72 15.03 -2.67
CA TYR A 107 23.41 13.92 -3.55
C TYR A 107 24.46 13.73 -4.65
N GLY A 108 24.91 12.50 -4.85
CA GLY A 108 25.98 12.16 -5.80
C GLY A 108 27.41 12.31 -5.23
N GLN A 109 27.56 12.70 -3.96
CA GLN A 109 28.85 12.83 -3.30
C GLN A 109 29.26 11.58 -2.50
N GLN A 110 28.48 10.47 -2.62
CA GLN A 110 28.71 9.22 -1.90
C GLN A 110 28.71 9.41 -0.37
N VAL A 111 27.77 10.21 0.12
CA VAL A 111 27.58 10.42 1.57
C VAL A 111 27.09 9.13 2.25
N PHE A 112 27.11 9.12 3.58
CA PHE A 112 26.74 7.95 4.36
C PHE A 112 25.38 7.37 3.93
N GLN A 113 25.36 6.07 3.62
CA GLN A 113 24.18 5.31 3.18
C GLN A 113 23.56 5.81 1.84
N GLU A 114 24.27 6.55 1.03
CA GLU A 114 23.78 6.96 -0.28
C GLU A 114 23.83 5.82 -1.28
N ILE A 115 22.68 5.47 -1.85
CA ILE A 115 22.50 4.54 -2.97
C ILE A 115 21.34 4.99 -3.84
N ASP A 116 21.19 4.46 -5.05
CA ASP A 116 20.01 4.66 -5.89
C ASP A 116 18.84 3.77 -5.43
N GLN A 117 18.36 4.03 -4.23
CA GLN A 117 17.24 3.28 -3.64
C GLN A 117 15.92 3.51 -4.38
N LEU A 118 15.71 4.69 -4.96
CA LEU A 118 14.55 4.98 -5.79
C LEU A 118 14.52 4.09 -7.04
N GLY A 119 15.68 3.95 -7.73
CA GLY A 119 15.82 3.05 -8.87
C GLY A 119 15.59 1.59 -8.48
N MET A 120 16.05 1.17 -7.31
CA MET A 120 15.84 -0.19 -6.78
C MET A 120 14.37 -0.50 -6.44
N MET A 121 13.59 0.49 -5.99
CA MET A 121 12.19 0.32 -5.65
C MET A 121 11.24 0.30 -6.86
N LYS A 122 11.60 0.95 -7.96
CA LYS A 122 10.75 1.05 -9.16
C LYS A 122 10.25 -0.29 -9.70
N PRO A 123 11.07 -1.35 -9.87
CA PRO A 123 10.61 -2.60 -10.45
C PRO A 123 9.68 -3.42 -9.54
N CYS A 124 9.62 -3.14 -8.26
CA CYS A 124 8.79 -3.86 -7.29
C CYS A 124 7.66 -3.02 -6.68
N THR A 125 7.34 -1.87 -7.29
CA THR A 125 6.26 -0.98 -6.84
C THR A 125 5.40 -0.53 -8.03
N LYS A 126 4.16 -0.15 -7.76
CA LYS A 126 3.27 0.45 -8.77
C LYS A 126 3.64 1.90 -9.09
N TRP A 127 4.27 2.56 -8.13
CA TRP A 127 4.67 3.94 -8.20
C TRP A 127 5.80 4.17 -7.20
N ALA A 128 6.83 4.86 -7.63
CA ALA A 128 7.96 5.22 -6.78
C ALA A 128 8.42 6.63 -7.17
N GLU A 129 8.37 7.54 -6.21
CA GLU A 129 8.71 8.94 -6.43
C GLU A 129 9.45 9.54 -5.23
N ARG A 130 10.15 10.63 -5.49
CA ARG A 130 10.88 11.41 -4.48
C ARG A 130 10.13 12.69 -4.16
N VAL A 131 10.13 13.07 -2.89
CA VAL A 131 9.67 14.38 -2.46
C VAL A 131 10.71 15.43 -2.84
N TYR A 132 10.30 16.50 -3.52
CA TYR A 132 11.17 17.59 -3.94
C TYR A 132 10.90 18.90 -3.21
N THR A 133 9.74 19.05 -2.58
CA THR A 133 9.30 20.31 -1.97
C THR A 133 8.44 20.00 -0.74
N LEU A 134 8.70 20.70 0.37
CA LEU A 134 7.97 20.50 1.62
C LEU A 134 6.47 20.71 1.48
N SER A 135 6.04 21.78 0.82
CA SER A 135 4.62 22.12 0.64
C SER A 135 3.84 21.04 -0.12
N ARG A 136 4.53 20.18 -0.90
CA ARG A 136 3.92 19.07 -1.64
C ARG A 136 3.88 17.74 -0.90
N ILE A 137 4.41 17.65 0.31
CA ILE A 137 4.37 16.39 1.08
C ILE A 137 2.94 15.85 1.24
N PRO A 138 1.91 16.65 1.62
CA PRO A 138 0.55 16.15 1.73
C PRO A 138 -0.02 15.63 0.40
N GLU A 139 0.26 16.31 -0.71
CA GLU A 139 -0.11 15.85 -2.06
C GLU A 139 0.55 14.52 -2.39
N MET A 140 1.86 14.40 -2.15
CA MET A 140 2.62 13.19 -2.47
C MET A 140 2.16 12.00 -1.64
N VAL A 141 1.86 12.20 -0.36
CA VAL A 141 1.26 11.17 0.51
C VAL A 141 -0.10 10.75 -0.02
N ASN A 142 -0.98 11.70 -0.31
CA ASN A 142 -2.31 11.40 -0.88
C ASN A 142 -2.20 10.59 -2.18
N VAL A 143 -1.32 11.01 -3.11
CA VAL A 143 -1.07 10.29 -4.37
C VAL A 143 -0.54 8.87 -4.10
N ALA A 144 0.36 8.69 -3.13
CA ALA A 144 0.87 7.38 -2.75
C ALA A 144 -0.26 6.44 -2.33
N PHE A 145 -1.16 6.88 -1.44
CA PHE A 145 -2.31 6.10 -1.00
C PHE A 145 -3.28 5.79 -2.15
N GLN A 146 -3.57 6.77 -3.01
CA GLN A 146 -4.40 6.53 -4.21
C GLN A 146 -3.77 5.50 -5.14
N LYS A 147 -2.47 5.65 -5.46
CA LYS A 147 -1.75 4.73 -6.34
C LYS A 147 -1.67 3.31 -5.78
N ALA A 148 -1.58 3.16 -4.46
CA ALA A 148 -1.60 1.85 -3.82
C ALA A 148 -2.92 1.10 -4.05
N MET A 149 -4.05 1.80 -4.09
CA MET A 149 -5.40 1.22 -4.16
C MET A 149 -6.02 1.19 -5.55
N VAL A 150 -5.77 2.20 -6.39
CA VAL A 150 -6.47 2.34 -7.69
C VAL A 150 -6.10 1.22 -8.66
N GLY A 151 -7.12 0.60 -9.27
CA GLY A 151 -6.97 -0.53 -10.19
C GLY A 151 -6.52 -1.79 -9.42
N LYS A 152 -5.53 -2.51 -9.94
CA LYS A 152 -4.91 -3.63 -9.22
C LYS A 152 -4.13 -3.06 -8.02
N PRO A 153 -4.49 -3.39 -6.76
CA PRO A 153 -3.74 -2.89 -5.60
C PRO A 153 -2.28 -3.33 -5.60
N GLY A 154 -1.44 -2.63 -4.87
CA GLY A 154 -0.03 -3.00 -4.75
C GLY A 154 0.79 -1.92 -4.03
N PRO A 155 2.05 -2.22 -3.72
CA PRO A 155 2.91 -1.31 -2.98
C PRO A 155 3.34 -0.11 -3.81
N VAL A 156 3.62 0.97 -3.09
CA VAL A 156 4.21 2.20 -3.61
C VAL A 156 5.39 2.60 -2.74
N TYR A 157 6.27 3.44 -3.27
CA TYR A 157 7.43 3.94 -2.53
C TYR A 157 7.52 5.46 -2.59
N LEU A 158 7.73 6.08 -1.44
CA LEU A 158 7.98 7.50 -1.30
C LEU A 158 9.38 7.73 -0.72
N ASP A 159 10.23 8.40 -1.48
CA ASP A 159 11.61 8.72 -1.12
C ASP A 159 11.67 10.11 -0.49
N CYS A 160 12.16 10.20 0.74
CA CYS A 160 12.18 11.43 1.52
C CYS A 160 13.62 11.89 1.80
N PRO A 161 14.14 12.89 1.07
CA PRO A 161 15.47 13.44 1.32
C PRO A 161 15.62 14.02 2.71
N GLY A 162 16.76 13.72 3.36
CA GLY A 162 17.00 14.06 4.76
C GLY A 162 16.94 15.57 5.05
N ASP A 163 17.46 16.40 4.16
CA ASP A 163 17.41 17.84 4.32
C ASP A 163 15.98 18.39 4.33
N LEU A 164 15.08 17.86 3.49
CA LEU A 164 13.67 18.24 3.52
C LEU A 164 12.97 17.84 4.82
N LEU A 165 13.30 16.68 5.39
CA LEU A 165 12.68 16.23 6.64
C LEU A 165 12.99 17.15 7.83
N TYR A 166 14.13 17.83 7.81
CA TYR A 166 14.58 18.74 8.86
C TYR A 166 14.31 20.23 8.55
N GLU A 167 14.09 20.59 7.31
CA GLU A 167 13.78 21.94 6.89
C GLU A 167 12.38 22.37 7.34
N LYS A 168 12.17 23.68 7.53
CA LYS A 168 10.90 24.25 8.01
C LYS A 168 10.30 25.17 6.96
N ILE A 169 8.97 25.16 6.89
CA ILE A 169 8.17 26.16 6.16
C ILE A 169 7.03 26.67 7.03
N ASP A 170 6.46 27.80 6.66
CA ASP A 170 5.26 28.32 7.30
C ASP A 170 4.05 27.44 6.96
N GLU A 171 3.22 27.11 7.96
CA GLU A 171 2.05 26.22 7.75
C GLU A 171 1.07 26.74 6.70
N GLU A 172 1.02 28.05 6.50
CA GLU A 172 0.17 28.70 5.48
C GLU A 172 0.58 28.39 4.03
N GLU A 173 1.83 27.95 3.80
CA GLU A 173 2.31 27.53 2.48
C GLU A 173 1.87 26.10 2.10
N ILE A 174 1.20 25.39 3.02
CA ILE A 174 0.84 24.00 2.85
C ILE A 174 -0.64 23.88 2.50
N ASP A 175 -0.94 23.25 1.37
CA ASP A 175 -2.33 22.90 1.02
C ASP A 175 -2.75 21.58 1.66
N TRP A 176 -3.50 21.66 2.74
CA TRP A 176 -4.09 20.51 3.42
C TRP A 176 -5.40 20.02 2.79
N SER A 177 -5.96 20.73 1.82
CA SER A 177 -7.30 20.44 1.27
C SER A 177 -7.42 19.09 0.58
N ILE A 178 -6.31 18.56 0.09
CA ILE A 178 -6.23 17.25 -0.59
C ILE A 178 -5.94 16.09 0.36
N SER A 179 -5.42 16.37 1.54
CA SER A 179 -5.04 15.36 2.53
C SER A 179 -6.28 14.62 3.09
N GLY A 180 -6.17 13.33 3.33
CA GLY A 180 -7.30 12.51 3.83
C GLY A 180 -8.36 12.16 2.77
N ARG A 181 -8.04 12.26 1.48
CA ARG A 181 -8.97 12.00 0.37
C ARG A 181 -8.52 10.88 -0.56
N ALA A 182 -7.52 10.11 -0.16
CA ALA A 182 -6.90 9.14 -1.04
C ALA A 182 -7.75 7.91 -1.35
N LEU A 183 -8.64 7.51 -0.46
CA LEU A 183 -9.44 6.30 -0.69
C LEU A 183 -10.41 6.50 -1.86
N PRO A 184 -10.46 5.58 -2.81
CA PRO A 184 -11.34 5.70 -3.96
C PRO A 184 -12.80 5.71 -3.51
N ARG A 185 -13.53 6.77 -3.86
CA ARG A 185 -14.96 6.91 -3.59
C ARG A 185 -15.82 6.17 -4.60
N ALA A 186 -15.28 5.90 -5.78
CA ALA A 186 -15.95 5.22 -6.87
C ALA A 186 -15.24 3.89 -7.17
N ARG A 187 -16.04 2.84 -7.37
CA ARG A 187 -15.57 1.52 -7.81
C ARG A 187 -15.93 1.36 -9.28
N PRO A 188 -14.98 1.09 -10.18
CA PRO A 188 -15.30 0.78 -11.57
C PRO A 188 -16.03 -0.57 -11.63
N HIS A 189 -17.04 -0.66 -12.50
CA HIS A 189 -17.72 -1.90 -12.83
C HIS A 189 -17.77 -2.10 -14.34
N ALA A 190 -18.01 -3.35 -14.77
CA ALA A 190 -18.21 -3.68 -16.17
C ALA A 190 -19.46 -2.98 -16.71
N SER A 191 -19.50 -2.71 -18.01
CA SER A 191 -20.72 -2.22 -18.64
C SER A 191 -21.82 -3.29 -18.62
N SER A 192 -23.08 -2.87 -18.73
CA SER A 192 -24.22 -3.79 -18.76
C SER A 192 -24.12 -4.82 -19.87
N GLU A 193 -23.61 -4.41 -21.04
CA GLU A 193 -23.45 -5.29 -22.20
C GLU A 193 -22.48 -6.45 -21.92
N ILE A 194 -21.35 -6.17 -21.25
CA ILE A 194 -20.38 -7.20 -20.85
C ILE A 194 -20.96 -8.14 -19.78
N ILE A 195 -21.76 -7.58 -18.87
CA ILE A 195 -22.45 -8.41 -17.86
C ILE A 195 -23.44 -9.35 -18.52
N ASP A 196 -24.27 -8.85 -19.43
CA ASP A 196 -25.25 -9.67 -20.18
C ASP A 196 -24.59 -10.76 -21.00
N GLU A 197 -23.50 -10.42 -21.72
CA GLU A 197 -22.70 -11.41 -22.46
C GLU A 197 -22.12 -12.48 -21.54
N THR A 198 -21.62 -12.10 -20.38
CA THR A 198 -21.08 -13.04 -19.38
C THR A 198 -22.17 -13.98 -18.86
N ILE A 199 -23.37 -13.45 -18.59
CA ILE A 199 -24.52 -14.26 -18.15
C ILE A 199 -24.93 -15.26 -19.23
N ASP A 200 -24.96 -14.86 -20.49
CA ASP A 200 -25.32 -15.75 -21.60
C ASP A 200 -24.29 -16.88 -21.80
N VAL A 201 -22.99 -16.57 -21.65
CA VAL A 201 -21.94 -17.62 -21.66
C VAL A 201 -22.16 -18.59 -20.49
N LEU A 202 -22.44 -18.11 -19.30
CA LEU A 202 -22.69 -18.97 -18.14
C LEU A 202 -23.93 -19.83 -18.29
N ARG A 203 -25.02 -19.32 -18.89
CA ARG A 203 -26.26 -20.07 -19.13
C ARG A 203 -26.08 -21.22 -20.10
N THR A 204 -25.16 -21.11 -21.04
CA THR A 204 -24.87 -22.13 -22.06
C THR A 204 -23.75 -23.09 -21.65
N ALA A 205 -23.02 -22.79 -20.58
CA ALA A 205 -21.94 -23.62 -20.10
C ALA A 205 -22.43 -24.90 -19.44
N GLU A 206 -21.93 -26.06 -19.91
CA GLU A 206 -22.32 -27.38 -19.39
C GLU A 206 -21.67 -27.70 -18.02
N ARG A 207 -20.44 -27.23 -17.82
CA ARG A 207 -19.66 -27.49 -16.59
C ARG A 207 -18.87 -26.27 -16.16
N PRO A 208 -19.58 -25.20 -15.76
CA PRO A 208 -18.91 -23.98 -15.29
C PRO A 208 -18.18 -24.20 -13.96
N VAL A 209 -17.10 -23.50 -13.75
CA VAL A 209 -16.36 -23.48 -12.48
C VAL A 209 -15.88 -22.06 -12.21
N ILE A 210 -15.87 -21.66 -10.94
CA ILE A 210 -15.37 -20.35 -10.50
C ILE A 210 -13.99 -20.53 -9.92
N ILE A 211 -13.03 -19.68 -10.34
CA ILE A 211 -11.72 -19.54 -9.68
C ILE A 211 -11.61 -18.12 -9.14
N THR A 212 -11.54 -17.98 -7.82
CA THR A 212 -11.50 -16.69 -7.17
C THR A 212 -10.07 -16.30 -6.74
N GLY A 213 -9.74 -15.04 -6.91
CA GLY A 213 -8.48 -14.45 -6.46
C GLY A 213 -8.68 -13.35 -5.42
N GLY A 214 -7.59 -12.71 -5.00
CA GLY A 214 -7.59 -11.62 -4.02
C GLY A 214 -8.41 -10.38 -4.43
N GLY A 215 -8.72 -10.23 -5.73
CA GLY A 215 -9.55 -9.12 -6.21
C GLY A 215 -10.93 -9.03 -5.56
N ILE A 216 -11.51 -10.16 -5.18
CA ILE A 216 -12.81 -10.20 -4.46
C ILE A 216 -12.69 -9.50 -3.10
N LEU A 217 -11.59 -9.76 -2.34
CA LEU A 217 -11.35 -9.13 -1.05
C LEU A 217 -11.18 -7.61 -1.20
N TRP A 218 -10.35 -7.18 -2.17
CA TRP A 218 -10.11 -5.75 -2.41
C TRP A 218 -11.33 -5.00 -2.95
N SER A 219 -12.26 -5.71 -3.57
CA SER A 219 -13.54 -5.17 -4.02
C SER A 219 -14.62 -5.23 -2.94
N ASP A 220 -14.33 -5.83 -1.78
CA ASP A 220 -15.33 -6.04 -0.71
C ASP A 220 -16.61 -6.72 -1.25
N ALA A 221 -16.40 -7.76 -2.10
CA ALA A 221 -17.47 -8.44 -2.85
C ALA A 221 -17.66 -9.90 -2.42
N SER A 222 -17.28 -10.25 -1.18
CA SER A 222 -17.40 -11.62 -0.66
C SER A 222 -18.84 -12.07 -0.51
N SER A 223 -19.70 -11.18 -0.02
CA SER A 223 -21.14 -11.47 0.14
C SER A 223 -21.85 -11.67 -1.20
N GLU A 224 -21.54 -10.84 -2.19
CA GLU A 224 -22.10 -10.94 -3.55
C GLU A 224 -21.64 -12.22 -4.25
N LEU A 225 -20.37 -12.59 -4.06
CA LEU A 225 -19.83 -13.82 -4.60
C LEU A 225 -20.48 -15.04 -3.94
N GLN A 226 -20.66 -15.02 -2.63
CA GLN A 226 -21.35 -16.13 -1.92
C GLN A 226 -22.79 -16.26 -2.41
N GLU A 227 -23.55 -15.18 -2.50
CA GLU A 227 -24.91 -15.18 -3.02
C GLU A 227 -24.96 -15.73 -4.47
N PHE A 228 -24.00 -15.34 -5.32
CA PHE A 228 -23.89 -15.83 -6.68
C PHE A 228 -23.65 -17.34 -6.74
N VAL A 229 -22.70 -17.84 -5.94
CA VAL A 229 -22.39 -19.28 -5.84
C VAL A 229 -23.61 -20.07 -5.35
N GLU A 230 -24.30 -19.59 -4.31
CA GLU A 230 -25.49 -20.25 -3.76
C GLU A 230 -26.67 -20.28 -4.75
N LYS A 231 -26.87 -19.20 -5.52
CA LYS A 231 -27.93 -19.13 -6.55
C LYS A 231 -27.62 -19.98 -7.78
N THR A 232 -26.38 -19.99 -8.23
CA THR A 232 -25.99 -20.67 -9.47
C THR A 232 -25.63 -22.14 -9.26
N GLN A 233 -25.30 -22.53 -8.02
CA GLN A 233 -24.79 -23.85 -7.65
C GLN A 233 -23.47 -24.21 -8.39
N ILE A 234 -22.72 -23.22 -8.86
CA ILE A 234 -21.44 -23.41 -9.53
C ILE A 234 -20.35 -23.64 -8.47
N PRO A 235 -19.60 -24.74 -8.57
CA PRO A 235 -18.49 -25.01 -7.65
C PRO A 235 -17.37 -23.99 -7.82
N PHE A 236 -16.67 -23.70 -6.73
CA PHE A 236 -15.58 -22.74 -6.75
C PHE A 236 -14.29 -23.26 -6.15
N TYR A 237 -13.20 -22.71 -6.66
CA TYR A 237 -11.84 -22.85 -6.13
C TYR A 237 -11.30 -21.47 -5.76
N THR A 238 -10.40 -21.43 -4.79
CA THR A 238 -9.66 -20.19 -4.47
C THR A 238 -8.22 -20.29 -4.93
N THR A 239 -7.63 -19.18 -5.40
CA THR A 239 -6.18 -19.05 -5.44
C THR A 239 -5.67 -18.87 -4.00
N PRO A 240 -4.35 -19.00 -3.72
CA PRO A 240 -3.82 -18.70 -2.40
C PRO A 240 -4.22 -17.31 -1.89
N GLN A 241 -4.28 -16.31 -2.78
CA GLN A 241 -4.69 -14.93 -2.44
C GLN A 241 -6.21 -14.76 -2.33
N GLY A 242 -7.00 -15.68 -2.85
CA GLY A 242 -8.45 -15.69 -2.74
C GLY A 242 -9.00 -16.46 -1.54
N ARG A 243 -8.14 -17.04 -0.69
CA ARG A 243 -8.59 -17.76 0.51
C ARG A 243 -9.35 -16.82 1.45
N GLY A 244 -10.48 -17.32 1.97
CA GLY A 244 -11.33 -16.55 2.86
C GLY A 244 -12.36 -15.65 2.17
N VAL A 245 -12.44 -15.61 0.84
CA VAL A 245 -13.49 -14.86 0.12
C VAL A 245 -14.89 -15.43 0.37
N ILE A 246 -15.01 -16.75 0.50
CA ILE A 246 -16.16 -17.49 1.02
C ILE A 246 -15.60 -18.49 2.03
N PRO A 247 -16.32 -18.88 3.10
CA PRO A 247 -15.86 -19.89 4.05
C PRO A 247 -15.42 -21.17 3.36
N GLU A 248 -14.28 -21.73 3.77
CA GLU A 248 -13.71 -22.93 3.12
C GLU A 248 -14.54 -24.22 3.35
N ASP A 249 -15.39 -24.24 4.37
CA ASP A 249 -16.34 -25.31 4.68
C ASP A 249 -17.65 -25.22 3.90
N HIS A 250 -17.77 -24.23 3.00
CA HIS A 250 -18.95 -24.12 2.13
C HIS A 250 -19.10 -25.37 1.25
N PRO A 251 -20.32 -25.95 1.08
CA PRO A 251 -20.53 -27.20 0.33
C PRO A 251 -20.02 -27.20 -1.10
N LEU A 252 -19.96 -26.04 -1.76
CA LEU A 252 -19.47 -25.88 -3.13
C LEU A 252 -17.98 -25.47 -3.20
N SER A 253 -17.27 -25.46 -2.08
CA SER A 253 -15.85 -25.16 -2.02
C SER A 253 -15.00 -26.39 -2.33
N PHE A 254 -14.12 -26.28 -3.33
CA PHE A 254 -13.18 -27.34 -3.70
C PHE A 254 -11.75 -26.97 -3.36
N MET A 255 -11.58 -26.18 -2.29
CA MET A 255 -10.31 -25.75 -1.74
C MET A 255 -9.47 -24.87 -2.68
N THR A 256 -8.16 -24.87 -2.48
CA THR A 256 -7.24 -23.98 -3.18
C THR A 256 -6.67 -24.62 -4.43
N VAL A 257 -6.85 -23.96 -5.58
CA VAL A 257 -6.14 -24.32 -6.81
C VAL A 257 -4.68 -23.91 -6.67
N ARG A 258 -3.79 -24.88 -6.83
CA ARG A 258 -2.36 -24.61 -7.06
C ARG A 258 -2.10 -24.82 -8.55
N SER A 259 -1.34 -23.90 -9.16
CA SER A 259 -0.77 -24.21 -10.47
C SER A 259 0.07 -25.46 -10.32
N ALA A 260 -0.26 -26.52 -11.05
CA ALA A 260 0.66 -27.62 -11.22
C ALA A 260 1.93 -27.05 -11.85
N ALA A 261 3.03 -27.13 -11.14
CA ALA A 261 4.34 -26.84 -11.71
C ALA A 261 4.72 -27.96 -12.70
#